data_4e13d817de5ce20cfc99cb1aaf73b134
#
_entry.id   4e13d817de5ce20cfc99cb1aaf73b134
#
_cell.length_a   1.000
_cell.length_b   1.000
_cell.length_c   1.000
_cell.angle_alpha   90.00
_cell.angle_beta   90.00
_cell.angle_gamma   90.00
#
_symmetry.space_group_name_H-M   'P 1'
#
loop_
_entity.id
_entity.type
_entity.pdbx_description
1 polymer ?
#
loop_
_entity_poly.entity_id
_entity_poly.type
_entity_poly.pdbx_seq_one_letter_code
_entity_poly.pdbx_strand_id
1 'polypeptide(L)'
;MQAKIIDRKWVVEWFDERQCYHMPSLTMADNGNLLTVWNGGFLQWNGDPMGRDAKDWVSVLKPGAAAWSNPDAVGCDIRYCCHDPIWIKNKKGEITLLFAKFLDTEVNFATWCNGRDELWMRKTQDGGRTWLPAHPANITSGHASNDSVLLPDGTIVFACTSSELPDKYFGAIRIYISHDDGETFEQGPILFADDGNLIREPALCLRPDGVIRLFSRTCPGNVGWGSAGNHSLPSYTCESRDGGKSWTKPVPSGILNNESKIDVISWDDETILMAYNDTPETDWHERSPLTLAMSRDEGKTWQNILELASAPGNKCQPALCKDKDGRLNVVYMHRHTAIEHLVVEITK
;
A
#
# COMPACT_ATOMS: atom_id res chain seq x y z
N MET A 1 -16.79 -0.85 19.86
CA MET A 1 -16.60 0.13 18.76
C MET A 1 -17.52 -0.27 17.64
N GLN A 2 -18.23 0.68 17.06
CA GLN A 2 -19.09 0.45 15.89
C GLN A 2 -18.52 1.21 14.70
N ALA A 3 -18.64 0.64 13.52
CA ALA A 3 -18.17 1.25 12.27
C ALA A 3 -19.31 1.28 11.25
N LYS A 4 -19.41 2.38 10.51
CA LYS A 4 -20.47 2.57 9.49
C LYS A 4 -19.93 3.37 8.32
N ILE A 5 -20.18 2.92 7.10
CA ILE A 5 -19.93 3.71 5.89
C ILE A 5 -20.94 4.84 5.83
N ILE A 6 -20.47 6.07 5.77
CA ILE A 6 -21.30 7.29 5.73
C ILE A 6 -21.26 7.97 4.36
N ASP A 7 -20.27 7.67 3.53
CA ASP A 7 -20.15 8.20 2.17
C ASP A 7 -19.40 7.24 1.26
N ARG A 8 -19.72 7.28 -0.03
CA ARG A 8 -19.03 6.54 -1.11
C ARG A 8 -18.85 7.43 -2.32
N LYS A 9 -17.66 7.40 -2.92
CA LYS A 9 -17.33 8.14 -4.13
C LYS A 9 -16.45 7.30 -5.03
N TRP A 10 -16.61 7.43 -6.32
CA TRP A 10 -15.60 6.97 -7.24
C TRP A 10 -14.44 7.98 -7.28
N VAL A 11 -13.22 7.50 -7.17
CA VAL A 11 -12.02 8.26 -7.49
C VAL A 11 -11.86 8.32 -9.00
N VAL A 12 -11.96 7.17 -9.62
CA VAL A 12 -12.01 6.98 -11.05
C VAL A 12 -12.93 5.81 -11.36
N GLU A 13 -13.83 6.03 -12.31
CA GLU A 13 -14.69 5.00 -12.86
C GLU A 13 -14.12 4.47 -14.16
N TRP A 14 -14.53 3.26 -14.46
CA TRP A 14 -14.22 2.59 -15.70
C TRP A 14 -14.88 3.29 -16.90
N PHE A 15 -14.13 3.51 -17.96
CA PHE A 15 -14.66 4.02 -19.24
C PHE A 15 -14.09 3.28 -20.47
N ASP A 16 -13.18 2.34 -20.29
CA ASP A 16 -12.68 1.45 -21.35
C ASP A 16 -12.36 0.07 -20.75
N GLU A 17 -12.96 -0.99 -21.27
CA GLU A 17 -12.77 -2.38 -20.79
C GLU A 17 -11.34 -2.91 -20.89
N ARG A 18 -10.46 -2.17 -21.55
CA ARG A 18 -9.04 -2.47 -21.65
C ARG A 18 -8.20 -1.77 -20.59
N GLN A 19 -8.79 -0.89 -19.81
CA GLN A 19 -8.06 -0.21 -18.72
C GLN A 19 -8.00 -1.06 -17.47
N CYS A 20 -6.88 -0.99 -16.80
CA CYS A 20 -6.65 -1.63 -15.51
C CYS A 20 -6.07 -0.64 -14.52
N TYR A 21 -6.62 -0.63 -13.32
CA TYR A 21 -6.15 0.16 -12.19
C TYR A 21 -5.72 -0.75 -11.05
N HIS A 22 -4.61 -0.40 -10.41
CA HIS A 22 -3.99 -1.25 -9.40
C HIS A 22 -3.29 -0.44 -8.31
N MET A 23 -3.03 -1.06 -7.15
CA MET A 23 -2.21 -0.56 -6.04
C MET A 23 -2.53 0.89 -5.62
N PRO A 24 -3.77 1.22 -5.25
CA PRO A 24 -4.02 2.55 -4.72
C PRO A 24 -3.31 2.76 -3.38
N SER A 25 -2.87 4.01 -3.15
CA SER A 25 -2.37 4.52 -1.87
C SER A 25 -3.07 5.83 -1.55
N LEU A 26 -3.23 6.17 -0.27
CA LEU A 26 -4.05 7.28 0.21
C LEU A 26 -3.34 8.05 1.32
N THR A 27 -3.24 9.37 1.18
CA THR A 27 -2.70 10.23 2.24
C THR A 27 -3.49 11.52 2.38
N MET A 28 -3.28 12.24 3.48
CA MET A 28 -3.89 13.55 3.71
C MET A 28 -2.82 14.63 3.90
N ALA A 29 -2.94 15.68 3.11
CA ALA A 29 -2.13 16.87 3.24
C ALA A 29 -2.56 17.76 4.42
N ASP A 30 -1.67 18.64 4.88
CA ASP A 30 -1.94 19.55 6.01
C ASP A 30 -3.04 20.55 5.73
N ASN A 31 -3.30 20.88 4.47
CA ASN A 31 -4.43 21.71 4.07
C ASN A 31 -5.79 20.99 4.07
N GLY A 32 -5.80 19.69 4.42
CA GLY A 32 -6.98 18.83 4.46
C GLY A 32 -7.35 18.17 3.14
N ASN A 33 -6.57 18.37 2.07
CA ASN A 33 -6.77 17.61 0.85
C ASN A 33 -6.45 16.13 1.10
N LEU A 34 -7.32 15.23 0.64
CA LEU A 34 -6.98 13.83 0.46
C LEU A 34 -6.34 13.66 -0.91
N LEU A 35 -5.23 12.94 -0.96
CA LEU A 35 -4.53 12.57 -2.18
C LEU A 35 -4.57 11.05 -2.32
N THR A 36 -5.00 10.56 -3.45
CA THR A 36 -4.84 9.16 -3.80
C THR A 36 -4.01 9.03 -5.06
N VAL A 37 -3.18 8.02 -5.10
CA VAL A 37 -2.39 7.62 -6.24
C VAL A 37 -2.66 6.15 -6.56
N TRP A 38 -2.61 5.79 -7.81
CA TRP A 38 -2.69 4.39 -8.26
C TRP A 38 -1.94 4.24 -9.57
N ASN A 39 -1.46 3.05 -9.85
CA ASN A 39 -0.97 2.75 -11.18
C ASN A 39 -2.13 2.27 -12.08
N GLY A 40 -2.07 2.67 -13.34
CA GLY A 40 -3.10 2.33 -14.30
C GLY A 40 -2.62 2.48 -15.74
N GLY A 41 -3.04 1.52 -16.57
CA GLY A 41 -2.73 1.46 -17.98
C GLY A 41 -3.68 0.52 -18.69
N PHE A 42 -3.37 0.16 -19.93
CA PHE A 42 -4.14 -0.82 -20.67
C PHE A 42 -3.75 -2.24 -20.27
N LEU A 43 -4.73 -3.13 -20.17
CA LEU A 43 -4.48 -4.56 -19.96
C LEU A 43 -3.55 -5.10 -21.04
N GLN A 44 -2.53 -5.82 -20.63
CA GLN A 44 -1.75 -6.60 -21.57
C GLN A 44 -2.59 -7.74 -22.17
N TRP A 45 -2.18 -8.23 -23.34
CA TRP A 45 -2.82 -9.33 -24.05
C TRP A 45 -3.02 -10.61 -23.20
N ASN A 46 -2.22 -10.79 -22.16
CA ASN A 46 -2.28 -11.94 -21.24
C ASN A 46 -3.12 -11.68 -19.97
N GLY A 47 -3.82 -10.53 -19.89
CA GLY A 47 -4.60 -10.15 -18.71
C GLY A 47 -3.78 -9.59 -17.55
N ASP A 48 -2.48 -9.33 -17.74
CA ASP A 48 -1.63 -8.71 -16.74
C ASP A 48 -2.04 -7.23 -16.56
N PRO A 49 -2.42 -6.79 -15.35
CA PRO A 49 -2.76 -5.40 -15.07
C PRO A 49 -1.58 -4.42 -15.20
N MET A 50 -0.37 -4.93 -15.33
CA MET A 50 0.87 -4.16 -15.37
C MET A 50 1.34 -3.94 -16.81
N GLY A 51 0.53 -3.26 -17.61
CA GLY A 51 0.83 -2.94 -18.99
C GLY A 51 2.09 -2.09 -19.16
N ARG A 52 2.74 -2.20 -20.32
CA ARG A 52 3.94 -1.41 -20.70
C ARG A 52 3.68 0.10 -20.70
N ASP A 53 2.44 0.51 -20.68
CA ASP A 53 1.97 1.89 -20.67
C ASP A 53 1.45 2.34 -19.30
N ALA A 54 1.64 1.53 -18.25
CA ALA A 54 1.19 1.87 -16.89
C ALA A 54 1.82 3.17 -16.41
N LYS A 55 0.98 4.05 -15.87
CA LYS A 55 1.35 5.34 -15.29
C LYS A 55 0.83 5.44 -13.87
N ASP A 56 1.47 6.26 -13.06
CA ASP A 56 0.91 6.67 -11.80
C ASP A 56 0.01 7.88 -11.99
N TRP A 57 -1.21 7.72 -11.55
CA TRP A 57 -2.28 8.69 -11.63
C TRP A 57 -2.58 9.22 -10.23
N VAL A 58 -2.74 10.52 -10.11
CA VAL A 58 -3.12 11.17 -8.85
C VAL A 58 -4.45 11.90 -9.01
N SER A 59 -5.31 11.75 -8.03
CA SER A 59 -6.49 12.59 -7.81
C SER A 59 -6.46 13.24 -6.44
N VAL A 60 -7.09 14.38 -6.33
CA VAL A 60 -7.19 15.17 -5.10
C VAL A 60 -8.65 15.41 -4.75
N LEU A 61 -9.03 15.09 -3.52
CA LEU A 61 -10.33 15.48 -2.95
C LEU A 61 -10.12 16.63 -1.98
N LYS A 62 -10.61 17.81 -2.34
CA LYS A 62 -10.56 19.00 -1.47
C LYS A 62 -11.61 18.89 -0.35
N PRO A 63 -11.37 19.49 0.83
CA PRO A 63 -12.37 19.57 1.87
C PRO A 63 -13.70 20.12 1.35
N GLY A 64 -14.80 19.41 1.61
CA GLY A 64 -16.14 19.78 1.17
C GLY A 64 -16.45 19.56 -0.31
N ALA A 65 -15.51 19.07 -1.11
CA ALA A 65 -15.78 18.78 -2.52
C ALA A 65 -16.70 17.55 -2.67
N ALA A 66 -17.62 17.64 -3.62
CA ALA A 66 -18.56 16.54 -3.91
C ALA A 66 -17.89 15.38 -4.64
N ALA A 67 -16.81 15.64 -5.38
CA ALA A 67 -16.12 14.65 -6.20
C ALA A 67 -14.60 14.86 -6.16
N TRP A 68 -13.86 13.79 -6.46
CA TRP A 68 -12.44 13.83 -6.72
C TRP A 68 -12.11 14.67 -7.96
N SER A 69 -10.90 15.21 -8.04
CA SER A 69 -10.41 15.86 -9.27
C SER A 69 -10.27 14.83 -10.39
N ASN A 70 -10.22 15.31 -11.63
CA ASN A 70 -9.78 14.46 -12.73
C ASN A 70 -8.37 13.94 -12.45
N PRO A 71 -8.06 12.68 -12.84
CA PRO A 71 -6.73 12.11 -12.66
C PRO A 71 -5.67 12.85 -13.48
N ASP A 72 -4.54 13.13 -12.84
CA ASP A 72 -3.34 13.65 -13.49
C ASP A 72 -2.24 12.60 -13.48
N ALA A 73 -1.58 12.35 -14.61
CA ALA A 73 -0.43 11.46 -14.68
C ALA A 73 0.81 12.15 -14.07
N VAL A 74 1.38 11.58 -13.03
CA VAL A 74 2.46 12.23 -12.26
C VAL A 74 3.78 11.46 -12.25
N GLY A 75 3.79 10.19 -12.64
CA GLY A 75 4.96 9.33 -12.46
C GLY A 75 5.98 9.40 -13.59
N CYS A 76 5.57 9.13 -14.81
CA CYS A 76 6.48 8.79 -15.90
C CYS A 76 6.27 9.59 -17.20
N ASP A 77 7.33 9.66 -17.98
CA ASP A 77 7.23 10.05 -19.38
C ASP A 77 6.80 8.85 -20.27
N ILE A 78 6.63 9.09 -21.58
CA ILE A 78 6.09 8.11 -22.52
C ILE A 78 6.95 6.85 -22.73
N ARG A 79 8.19 6.83 -22.25
CA ARG A 79 9.14 5.73 -22.43
C ARG A 79 9.25 4.81 -21.23
N TYR A 80 8.55 5.14 -20.14
CA TYR A 80 8.65 4.41 -18.89
C TYR A 80 7.28 4.00 -18.39
N CYS A 81 7.25 2.87 -17.71
CA CYS A 81 6.14 2.44 -16.88
C CYS A 81 6.39 2.78 -15.43
N CYS A 82 5.35 3.07 -14.69
CA CYS A 82 5.41 3.33 -13.26
C CYS A 82 4.50 2.39 -12.50
N HIS A 83 4.96 1.93 -11.34
CA HIS A 83 4.26 0.95 -10.51
C HIS A 83 4.46 1.22 -9.02
N ASP A 84 3.55 0.65 -8.23
CA ASP A 84 3.62 0.56 -6.77
C ASP A 84 3.89 1.91 -6.09
N PRO A 85 3.07 2.93 -6.37
CA PRO A 85 3.25 4.25 -5.80
C PRO A 85 2.86 4.26 -4.31
N ILE A 86 3.66 4.97 -3.50
CA ILE A 86 3.34 5.24 -2.09
C ILE A 86 3.55 6.70 -1.75
N TRP A 87 2.98 7.10 -0.61
CA TRP A 87 3.16 8.41 -0.04
C TRP A 87 4.17 8.41 1.10
N ILE A 88 5.05 9.41 1.09
CA ILE A 88 5.95 9.72 2.19
C ILE A 88 5.66 11.16 2.62
N LYS A 89 5.29 11.33 3.89
CA LYS A 89 5.03 12.64 4.47
C LYS A 89 6.10 13.00 5.50
N ASN A 90 6.61 14.24 5.44
CA ASN A 90 7.60 14.74 6.39
C ASN A 90 6.97 15.73 7.41
N LYS A 91 7.78 16.16 8.38
CA LYS A 91 7.34 17.12 9.41
C LYS A 91 6.96 18.50 8.89
N LYS A 92 7.44 18.87 7.72
CA LYS A 92 7.10 20.15 7.08
C LYS A 92 5.74 20.11 6.37
N GLY A 93 5.09 18.94 6.37
CA GLY A 93 3.84 18.72 5.65
C GLY A 93 4.02 18.54 4.14
N GLU A 94 5.26 18.42 3.68
CA GLU A 94 5.55 18.07 2.30
C GLU A 94 5.23 16.60 2.07
N ILE A 95 4.71 16.29 0.89
CA ILE A 95 4.34 14.94 0.50
C ILE A 95 5.18 14.53 -0.71
N THR A 96 5.88 13.43 -0.56
CA THR A 96 6.66 12.80 -1.62
C THR A 96 5.91 11.59 -2.14
N LEU A 97 5.73 11.51 -3.46
CA LEU A 97 5.34 10.31 -4.17
C LEU A 97 6.62 9.53 -4.48
N LEU A 98 6.71 8.32 -3.95
CA LEU A 98 7.74 7.34 -4.30
C LEU A 98 7.12 6.28 -5.21
N PHE A 99 7.78 5.91 -6.30
CA PHE A 99 7.28 4.98 -7.29
C PHE A 99 8.41 4.22 -8.00
N ALA A 100 8.13 2.99 -8.42
CA ALA A 100 9.04 2.22 -9.25
C ALA A 100 8.94 2.67 -10.72
N LYS A 101 10.07 2.76 -11.41
CA LYS A 101 10.18 3.19 -12.79
C LYS A 101 10.96 2.18 -13.62
N PHE A 102 10.39 1.79 -14.76
CA PHE A 102 10.97 0.82 -15.69
C PHE A 102 11.00 1.37 -17.11
N LEU A 103 11.95 0.93 -17.91
CA LEU A 103 11.86 1.11 -19.37
C LEU A 103 10.74 0.22 -19.92
N ASP A 104 9.89 0.78 -20.77
CA ASP A 104 8.72 0.08 -21.33
C ASP A 104 9.10 -1.19 -22.13
N THR A 105 10.30 -1.20 -22.72
CA THR A 105 10.84 -2.33 -23.47
C THR A 105 11.31 -3.49 -22.60
N GLU A 106 11.49 -3.26 -21.31
CA GLU A 106 12.05 -4.24 -20.36
C GLU A 106 10.98 -4.89 -19.47
N VAL A 107 9.74 -4.37 -19.50
CA VAL A 107 8.65 -4.89 -18.68
C VAL A 107 8.18 -6.22 -19.23
N ASN A 108 8.67 -7.27 -18.64
CA ASN A 108 8.04 -8.60 -18.64
C ASN A 108 8.05 -9.12 -17.22
N PHE A 109 7.20 -10.08 -16.91
CA PHE A 109 7.05 -10.63 -15.57
C PHE A 109 8.39 -11.10 -14.96
N ALA A 110 9.31 -11.61 -15.77
CA ALA A 110 10.62 -12.06 -15.31
C ALA A 110 11.57 -10.89 -14.99
N THR A 111 11.47 -9.76 -15.69
CA THR A 111 12.29 -8.57 -15.43
C THR A 111 11.71 -7.72 -14.32
N TRP A 112 10.39 -7.67 -14.18
CA TRP A 112 9.71 -6.98 -13.09
C TRP A 112 10.14 -7.52 -11.73
N CYS A 113 10.38 -8.79 -11.65
CA CYS A 113 10.87 -9.43 -10.44
C CYS A 113 12.41 -9.44 -10.28
N ASN A 114 13.22 -8.97 -11.22
CA ASN A 114 14.68 -9.14 -11.20
C ASN A 114 15.45 -7.98 -10.53
N GLY A 115 14.78 -7.11 -9.76
CA GLY A 115 15.44 -6.04 -9.00
C GLY A 115 16.17 -4.98 -9.86
N ARG A 116 15.70 -4.75 -11.08
CA ARG A 116 16.18 -3.68 -11.97
C ARG A 116 15.33 -2.41 -11.87
N ASP A 117 14.52 -2.32 -10.81
CA ASP A 117 13.64 -1.21 -10.57
C ASP A 117 14.44 -0.03 -10.06
N GLU A 118 14.38 1.08 -10.74
CA GLU A 118 14.80 2.33 -10.17
C GLU A 118 13.61 2.93 -9.41
N LEU A 119 13.77 3.16 -8.11
CA LEU A 119 12.81 3.96 -7.38
C LEU A 119 13.07 5.45 -7.62
N TRP A 120 12.01 6.12 -7.98
CA TRP A 120 11.98 7.55 -8.25
C TRP A 120 11.06 8.25 -7.27
N MET A 121 11.32 9.52 -7.04
CA MET A 121 10.47 10.34 -6.17
C MET A 121 10.15 11.69 -6.78
N ARG A 122 8.97 12.20 -6.40
CA ARG A 122 8.47 13.49 -6.80
C ARG A 122 7.71 14.13 -5.64
N LYS A 123 7.94 15.40 -5.38
CA LYS A 123 7.43 16.09 -4.18
C LYS A 123 6.37 17.12 -4.53
N THR A 124 5.36 17.24 -3.68
CA THR A 124 4.42 18.36 -3.62
C THR A 124 4.52 19.08 -2.27
N GLN A 125 4.46 20.40 -2.30
CA GLN A 125 4.51 21.26 -1.11
C GLN A 125 3.18 21.99 -0.86
N ASP A 126 2.22 21.83 -1.75
CA ASP A 126 0.93 22.53 -1.75
C ASP A 126 -0.28 21.58 -1.75
N GLY A 127 -0.07 20.35 -1.31
CA GLY A 127 -1.12 19.33 -1.17
C GLY A 127 -1.62 18.80 -2.50
N GLY A 128 -0.72 18.53 -3.42
CA GLY A 128 -0.99 17.87 -4.70
C GLY A 128 -1.39 18.81 -5.84
N ARG A 129 -1.31 20.13 -5.64
CA ARG A 129 -1.67 21.11 -6.67
C ARG A 129 -0.57 21.26 -7.72
N THR A 130 0.68 21.29 -7.27
CA THR A 130 1.85 21.34 -8.14
C THR A 130 2.90 20.33 -7.70
N TRP A 131 3.74 19.91 -8.63
CA TRP A 131 4.73 18.86 -8.42
C TRP A 131 6.11 19.32 -8.86
N LEU A 132 7.10 19.15 -8.01
CA LEU A 132 8.51 19.34 -8.36
C LEU A 132 8.95 18.27 -9.39
N PRO A 133 10.03 18.49 -10.15
CA PRO A 133 10.55 17.49 -11.06
C PRO A 133 10.84 16.17 -10.36
N ALA A 134 10.53 15.05 -11.03
CA ALA A 134 10.89 13.73 -10.53
C ALA A 134 12.41 13.50 -10.65
N HIS A 135 12.98 12.77 -9.67
CA HIS A 135 14.39 12.38 -9.67
C HIS A 135 14.56 10.99 -9.05
N PRO A 136 15.67 10.28 -9.33
CA PRO A 136 15.95 9.00 -8.69
C PRO A 136 16.01 9.14 -7.18
N ALA A 137 15.40 8.18 -6.46
CA ALA A 137 15.66 7.96 -5.06
C ALA A 137 16.97 7.17 -4.92
N ASN A 138 17.69 7.34 -3.81
CA ASN A 138 18.88 6.55 -3.53
C ASN A 138 18.54 5.15 -2.99
N ILE A 139 17.59 4.48 -3.62
CA ILE A 139 17.04 3.18 -3.26
C ILE A 139 17.27 2.24 -4.43
N THR A 140 17.94 1.12 -4.17
CA THR A 140 18.45 0.23 -5.22
C THR A 140 17.49 -0.85 -5.67
N SER A 141 16.48 -1.20 -4.87
CA SER A 141 15.44 -2.14 -5.26
C SER A 141 14.29 -2.11 -4.27
N GLY A 142 13.11 -2.47 -4.72
CA GLY A 142 11.96 -2.71 -3.85
C GLY A 142 10.64 -2.32 -4.50
N HIS A 143 9.60 -3.02 -4.10
CA HIS A 143 8.22 -2.68 -4.40
C HIS A 143 7.58 -2.15 -3.12
N ALA A 144 7.34 -0.86 -3.08
CA ALA A 144 6.61 -0.24 -1.99
C ALA A 144 5.11 -0.55 -2.15
N SER A 145 4.39 -0.75 -1.08
CA SER A 145 2.98 -1.13 -1.16
C SER A 145 2.07 -0.36 -0.25
N ASN A 146 2.59 0.24 0.81
CA ASN A 146 1.84 1.07 1.74
C ASN A 146 2.70 2.25 2.19
N ASP A 147 2.05 3.24 2.79
CA ASP A 147 2.66 4.50 3.16
C ASP A 147 3.76 4.36 4.24
N SER A 148 4.54 5.41 4.38
CA SER A 148 5.55 5.52 5.42
C SER A 148 4.95 5.88 6.78
N VAL A 149 5.72 5.65 7.85
CA VAL A 149 5.47 6.22 9.17
C VAL A 149 6.45 7.35 9.47
N LEU A 150 5.94 8.42 10.09
CA LEU A 150 6.71 9.58 10.52
C LEU A 150 6.80 9.58 12.05
N LEU A 151 8.02 9.46 12.57
CA LEU A 151 8.25 9.48 14.01
C LEU A 151 8.23 10.90 14.59
N PRO A 152 8.03 11.06 15.90
CA PRO A 152 8.00 12.36 16.55
C PRO A 152 9.27 13.20 16.40
N ASP A 153 10.44 12.56 16.26
CA ASP A 153 11.72 13.23 16.01
C ASP A 153 11.92 13.70 14.56
N GLY A 154 11.10 13.22 13.62
CA GLY A 154 11.16 13.52 12.19
C GLY A 154 11.76 12.41 11.35
N THR A 155 12.19 11.33 11.97
CA THR A 155 12.63 10.13 11.26
C THR A 155 11.44 9.55 10.47
N ILE A 156 11.70 9.22 9.22
CA ILE A 156 10.72 8.56 8.34
C ILE A 156 11.15 7.12 8.15
N VAL A 157 10.22 6.20 8.32
CA VAL A 157 10.47 4.76 8.09
C VAL A 157 9.45 4.23 7.10
N PHE A 158 9.90 3.54 6.08
CA PHE A 158 9.03 2.78 5.20
C PHE A 158 9.63 1.41 4.85
N ALA A 159 8.87 0.57 4.21
CA ALA A 159 9.26 -0.79 3.91
C ALA A 159 8.86 -1.16 2.48
N CYS A 160 9.70 -1.94 1.82
CA CYS A 160 9.47 -2.47 0.48
C CYS A 160 9.58 -3.98 0.46
N THR A 161 8.82 -4.63 -0.40
CA THR A 161 9.11 -6.02 -0.80
C THR A 161 10.46 -6.04 -1.51
N SER A 162 11.33 -6.98 -1.15
CA SER A 162 12.70 -7.06 -1.64
C SER A 162 12.98 -8.41 -2.30
N SER A 163 13.78 -8.39 -3.35
CA SER A 163 14.32 -9.57 -4.05
C SER A 163 15.81 -9.80 -3.77
N GLU A 164 16.37 -9.13 -2.75
CA GLU A 164 17.80 -9.20 -2.45
C GLU A 164 18.27 -10.57 -1.91
N LEU A 165 17.36 -11.38 -1.38
CA LEU A 165 17.65 -12.74 -0.94
C LEU A 165 17.33 -13.74 -2.05
N PRO A 166 18.32 -14.39 -2.70
CA PRO A 166 18.09 -15.25 -3.85
C PRO A 166 17.19 -16.46 -3.57
N ASP A 167 17.24 -17.01 -2.36
CA ASP A 167 16.41 -18.12 -1.89
C ASP A 167 15.01 -17.69 -1.44
N LYS A 168 14.78 -16.40 -1.29
CA LYS A 168 13.50 -15.81 -0.90
C LYS A 168 13.06 -14.72 -1.90
N TYR A 169 13.22 -15.05 -3.16
CA TYR A 169 12.93 -14.16 -4.26
C TYR A 169 11.55 -13.52 -4.15
N PHE A 170 11.52 -12.18 -4.07
CA PHE A 170 10.32 -11.39 -3.87
C PHE A 170 9.50 -11.80 -2.62
N GLY A 171 10.17 -12.28 -1.59
CA GLY A 171 9.57 -12.82 -0.38
C GLY A 171 10.23 -12.37 0.90
N ALA A 172 10.94 -11.26 0.86
CA ALA A 172 11.52 -10.57 2.00
C ALA A 172 11.09 -9.09 2.00
N ILE A 173 11.30 -8.41 3.11
CA ILE A 173 10.96 -7.00 3.28
C ILE A 173 12.23 -6.25 3.66
N ARG A 174 12.57 -5.19 2.90
CA ARG A 174 13.64 -4.25 3.22
C ARG A 174 13.06 -3.02 3.90
N ILE A 175 13.67 -2.61 5.01
CA ILE A 175 13.35 -1.38 5.71
C ILE A 175 14.23 -0.24 5.18
N TYR A 176 13.67 0.94 5.08
CA TYR A 176 14.35 2.19 4.72
C TYR A 176 14.06 3.26 5.77
N ILE A 177 15.11 4.03 6.12
CA ILE A 177 15.03 5.06 7.16
C ILE A 177 15.59 6.36 6.60
N SER A 178 14.87 7.46 6.80
CA SER A 178 15.35 8.80 6.46
C SER A 178 15.41 9.69 7.70
N HIS A 179 16.48 10.49 7.78
CA HIS A 179 16.70 11.49 8.83
C HIS A 179 16.75 12.93 8.28
N ASP A 180 16.46 13.10 7.00
CA ASP A 180 16.60 14.36 6.25
C ASP A 180 15.32 14.76 5.49
N ASP A 181 14.16 14.56 6.14
CA ASP A 181 12.83 14.89 5.56
C ASP A 181 12.48 14.09 4.30
N GLY A 182 13.06 12.90 4.09
CA GLY A 182 12.80 12.04 2.95
C GLY A 182 13.58 12.40 1.69
N GLU A 183 14.68 13.13 1.81
CA GLU A 183 15.58 13.41 0.68
C GLU A 183 16.48 12.22 0.36
N THR A 184 16.99 11.56 1.40
CA THR A 184 17.78 10.32 1.27
C THR A 184 17.33 9.25 2.26
N PHE A 185 17.63 7.99 1.95
CA PHE A 185 17.22 6.85 2.75
C PHE A 185 18.41 5.93 3.03
N GLU A 186 18.55 5.54 4.30
CA GLU A 186 19.46 4.49 4.73
C GLU A 186 18.78 3.13 4.60
N GLN A 187 19.53 2.12 4.17
CA GLN A 187 19.06 0.74 4.15
C GLN A 187 19.09 0.18 5.57
N GLY A 188 17.94 -0.17 6.08
CA GLY A 188 17.76 -0.88 7.34
C GLY A 188 17.86 -2.40 7.16
N PRO A 189 17.38 -3.18 8.13
CA PRO A 189 17.43 -4.64 8.07
C PRO A 189 16.53 -5.21 6.96
N ILE A 190 16.86 -6.43 6.56
CA ILE A 190 15.99 -7.27 5.74
C ILE A 190 15.24 -8.26 6.63
N LEU A 191 13.94 -8.37 6.45
CA LEU A 191 13.05 -9.20 7.23
C LEU A 191 12.51 -10.32 6.37
N PHE A 192 12.42 -11.52 6.91
CA PHE A 192 11.87 -12.70 6.22
C PHE A 192 11.27 -13.68 7.24
N ALA A 193 10.38 -14.55 6.77
CA ALA A 193 9.84 -15.64 7.58
C ALA A 193 10.80 -16.83 7.58
N ASP A 194 11.01 -17.44 8.76
CA ASP A 194 11.94 -18.58 8.94
C ASP A 194 11.32 -19.94 8.52
N ASP A 195 10.01 -19.99 8.33
CA ASP A 195 9.25 -21.22 8.05
C ASP A 195 9.10 -21.54 6.54
N GLY A 196 9.79 -20.79 5.71
CA GLY A 196 9.77 -20.96 4.26
C GLY A 196 8.66 -20.23 3.53
N ASN A 197 7.75 -19.56 4.23
CA ASN A 197 6.76 -18.67 3.62
C ASN A 197 7.41 -17.37 3.15
N LEU A 198 6.80 -16.74 2.14
CA LEU A 198 7.22 -15.45 1.61
C LEU A 198 6.37 -14.35 2.23
N ILE A 199 7.02 -13.30 2.70
CA ILE A 199 6.35 -12.08 3.22
C ILE A 199 6.61 -10.91 2.27
N ARG A 200 5.56 -10.15 1.95
CA ARG A 200 5.63 -9.03 1.00
C ARG A 200 4.52 -8.01 1.22
N GLU A 201 4.58 -6.92 0.47
CA GLU A 201 3.60 -5.84 0.53
C GLU A 201 3.34 -5.40 1.99
N PRO A 202 4.40 -4.91 2.68
CA PRO A 202 4.32 -4.55 4.09
C PRO A 202 3.43 -3.34 4.32
N ALA A 203 2.69 -3.35 5.43
CA ALA A 203 1.98 -2.20 5.97
C ALA A 203 2.55 -1.84 7.35
N LEU A 204 2.84 -0.57 7.57
CA LEU A 204 3.39 -0.07 8.81
C LEU A 204 2.35 0.74 9.59
N CYS A 205 2.32 0.62 10.90
CA CYS A 205 1.65 1.60 11.75
C CYS A 205 2.53 1.98 12.94
N LEU A 206 2.55 3.29 13.24
CA LEU A 206 3.25 3.83 14.41
C LEU A 206 2.26 3.89 15.59
N ARG A 207 2.63 3.22 16.68
CA ARG A 207 1.86 3.25 17.92
C ARG A 207 2.21 4.50 18.74
N PRO A 208 1.32 4.97 19.63
CA PRO A 208 1.58 6.14 20.49
C PRO A 208 2.77 5.97 21.43
N ASP A 209 3.11 4.74 21.81
CA ASP A 209 4.30 4.40 22.59
C ASP A 209 5.62 4.41 21.80
N GLY A 210 5.56 4.77 20.51
CA GLY A 210 6.72 4.83 19.60
C GLY A 210 7.08 3.50 18.94
N VAL A 211 6.35 2.43 19.21
CA VAL A 211 6.54 1.13 18.56
C VAL A 211 6.03 1.19 17.13
N ILE A 212 6.87 0.80 16.18
CA ILE A 212 6.45 0.58 14.79
C ILE A 212 6.06 -0.89 14.66
N ARG A 213 4.82 -1.14 14.21
CA ARG A 213 4.36 -2.47 13.85
C ARG A 213 4.29 -2.63 12.35
N LEU A 214 4.72 -3.80 11.89
CA LEU A 214 4.64 -4.21 10.51
C LEU A 214 3.70 -5.41 10.40
N PHE A 215 2.82 -5.35 9.42
CA PHE A 215 2.01 -6.48 8.96
C PHE A 215 2.28 -6.71 7.48
N SER A 216 2.23 -7.95 7.02
CA SER A 216 2.55 -8.27 5.64
C SER A 216 1.62 -9.30 5.03
N ARG A 217 1.38 -9.15 3.74
CA ARG A 217 0.85 -10.21 2.89
C ARG A 217 1.78 -11.42 2.92
N THR A 218 1.21 -12.61 2.82
CA THR A 218 1.93 -13.88 2.87
C THR A 218 1.62 -14.73 1.65
N CYS A 219 2.62 -15.46 1.18
CA CYS A 219 2.47 -16.47 0.14
C CYS A 219 3.28 -17.72 0.51
N PRO A 220 2.85 -18.92 0.11
CA PRO A 220 3.65 -20.11 0.26
C PRO A 220 4.94 -20.02 -0.54
N GLY A 221 6.06 -20.37 0.07
CA GLY A 221 7.38 -20.31 -0.59
C GLY A 221 7.62 -21.36 -1.66
N ASN A 222 6.81 -22.41 -1.69
CA ASN A 222 6.96 -23.55 -2.60
C ASN A 222 6.05 -23.49 -3.84
N VAL A 223 5.26 -22.44 -3.98
CA VAL A 223 4.36 -22.24 -5.12
C VAL A 223 4.68 -20.91 -5.79
N GLY A 224 4.75 -20.92 -7.10
CA GLY A 224 4.92 -19.70 -7.89
C GLY A 224 3.70 -18.80 -7.83
N TRP A 225 3.84 -17.55 -8.28
CA TRP A 225 2.76 -16.61 -8.45
C TRP A 225 1.59 -17.20 -9.24
N GLY A 226 0.36 -17.01 -8.73
CA GLY A 226 -0.86 -17.42 -9.43
C GLY A 226 -1.07 -18.93 -9.52
N SER A 227 -0.37 -19.72 -8.71
CA SER A 227 -0.63 -21.15 -8.65
C SER A 227 -2.04 -21.42 -8.12
N ALA A 228 -2.80 -22.26 -8.83
CA ALA A 228 -4.12 -22.68 -8.39
C ALA A 228 -4.01 -23.51 -7.09
N GLY A 229 -4.80 -23.17 -6.09
CA GLY A 229 -4.87 -23.87 -4.81
C GLY A 229 -5.30 -22.95 -3.67
N ASN A 230 -5.75 -23.54 -2.58
CA ASN A 230 -6.04 -22.78 -1.37
C ASN A 230 -4.73 -22.50 -0.60
N HIS A 231 -4.21 -21.29 -0.72
CA HIS A 231 -2.97 -20.83 -0.12
C HIS A 231 -3.21 -19.81 0.99
N SER A 232 -4.40 -19.78 1.56
CA SER A 232 -4.71 -18.87 2.66
C SER A 232 -3.82 -19.20 3.86
N LEU A 233 -2.87 -18.31 4.13
CA LEU A 233 -1.93 -18.37 5.23
C LEU A 233 -2.20 -17.20 6.19
N PRO A 234 -1.78 -17.28 7.45
CA PRO A 234 -1.82 -16.10 8.30
C PRO A 234 -0.92 -15.00 7.72
N SER A 235 -1.35 -13.75 7.82
CA SER A 235 -0.44 -12.62 7.62
C SER A 235 0.67 -12.67 8.68
N TYR A 236 1.81 -12.01 8.43
CA TYR A 236 2.92 -11.97 9.39
C TYR A 236 3.02 -10.59 10.01
N THR A 237 3.54 -10.54 11.23
CA THR A 237 3.77 -9.30 11.97
C THR A 237 5.13 -9.33 12.67
N CYS A 238 5.73 -8.17 12.80
CA CYS A 238 6.90 -7.91 13.62
C CYS A 238 6.89 -6.46 14.12
N GLU A 239 7.80 -6.11 15.01
CA GLU A 239 7.87 -4.77 15.58
C GLU A 239 9.29 -4.25 15.71
N SER A 240 9.41 -2.92 15.68
CA SER A 240 10.60 -2.16 16.03
C SER A 240 10.32 -1.21 17.18
N ARG A 241 11.26 -1.12 18.12
CA ARG A 241 11.21 -0.21 19.28
C ARG A 241 12.30 0.85 19.29
N ASP A 242 13.07 0.92 18.22
CA ASP A 242 14.25 1.79 18.08
C ASP A 242 14.25 2.62 16.79
N GLY A 243 13.03 2.94 16.30
CA GLY A 243 12.88 3.76 15.11
C GLY A 243 13.18 3.04 13.80
N GLY A 244 12.96 1.73 13.74
CA GLY A 244 13.16 0.93 12.52
C GLY A 244 14.56 0.33 12.37
N LYS A 245 15.49 0.57 13.31
CA LYS A 245 16.89 0.10 13.22
C LYS A 245 17.01 -1.40 13.47
N SER A 246 16.22 -1.93 14.39
CA SER A 246 16.11 -3.37 14.62
C SER A 246 14.65 -3.81 14.72
N TRP A 247 14.39 -5.08 14.42
CA TRP A 247 13.04 -5.65 14.37
C TRP A 247 13.02 -7.02 15.01
N THR A 248 11.91 -7.36 15.62
CA THR A 248 11.64 -8.74 16.01
C THR A 248 11.51 -9.62 14.76
N LYS A 249 11.65 -10.93 14.90
CA LYS A 249 11.39 -11.86 13.80
C LYS A 249 9.92 -11.78 13.37
N PRO A 250 9.63 -11.81 12.06
CA PRO A 250 8.27 -11.95 11.58
C PRO A 250 7.64 -13.27 12.05
N VAL A 251 6.44 -13.17 12.62
CA VAL A 251 5.65 -14.30 13.12
C VAL A 251 4.20 -14.18 12.62
N PRO A 252 3.44 -15.30 12.54
CA PRO A 252 2.03 -15.25 12.18
C PRO A 252 1.22 -14.31 13.08
N SER A 253 0.36 -13.49 12.49
CA SER A 253 -0.40 -12.43 13.18
C SER A 253 -1.79 -12.87 13.67
N GLY A 254 -2.15 -14.14 13.49
CA GLY A 254 -3.48 -14.64 13.89
C GLY A 254 -4.64 -14.25 12.96
N ILE A 255 -4.40 -13.47 11.90
CA ILE A 255 -5.40 -13.16 10.86
C ILE A 255 -5.03 -13.86 9.54
N LEU A 256 -5.98 -14.49 8.90
CA LEU A 256 -5.75 -15.13 7.60
C LEU A 256 -5.54 -14.06 6.51
N ASN A 257 -4.68 -14.37 5.58
CA ASN A 257 -4.44 -13.58 4.38
C ASN A 257 -4.56 -14.48 3.15
N ASN A 258 -5.37 -14.06 2.19
CA ASN A 258 -5.62 -14.78 0.96
C ASN A 258 -4.72 -14.33 -0.20
N GLU A 259 -3.45 -14.10 0.07
CA GLU A 259 -2.49 -13.54 -0.89
C GLU A 259 -2.91 -12.15 -1.43
N SER A 260 -3.53 -11.31 -0.59
CA SER A 260 -3.90 -9.96 -0.94
C SER A 260 -3.16 -8.93 -0.09
N LYS A 261 -2.88 -7.77 -0.67
CA LYS A 261 -2.38 -6.61 0.07
C LYS A 261 -3.33 -6.27 1.20
N ILE A 262 -2.78 -5.94 2.34
CA ILE A 262 -3.48 -5.42 3.51
C ILE A 262 -3.01 -4.00 3.80
N ASP A 263 -3.80 -3.23 4.54
CA ASP A 263 -3.32 -1.97 5.10
C ASP A 263 -3.76 -1.81 6.55
N VAL A 264 -2.96 -1.10 7.34
CA VAL A 264 -3.14 -0.94 8.77
C VAL A 264 -2.94 0.50 9.21
N ILE A 265 -3.69 0.92 10.21
CA ILE A 265 -3.54 2.24 10.82
C ILE A 265 -3.68 2.15 12.35
N SER A 266 -2.85 2.88 13.08
CA SER A 266 -3.06 3.14 14.50
C SER A 266 -4.22 4.12 14.64
N TRP A 267 -5.36 3.65 15.16
CA TRP A 267 -6.58 4.44 15.23
C TRP A 267 -6.61 5.37 16.45
N ASP A 268 -6.30 4.79 17.58
CA ASP A 268 -6.14 5.47 18.86
C ASP A 268 -5.06 4.75 19.71
N ASP A 269 -4.93 5.13 20.99
CA ASP A 269 -3.88 4.60 21.86
C ASP A 269 -3.97 3.08 22.08
N GLU A 270 -5.16 2.52 21.94
CA GLU A 270 -5.39 1.09 22.20
C GLU A 270 -5.70 0.28 20.92
N THR A 271 -6.09 0.94 19.84
CA THR A 271 -6.72 0.28 18.69
C THR A 271 -5.87 0.35 17.44
N ILE A 272 -5.70 -0.79 16.78
CA ILE A 272 -5.22 -0.90 15.39
C ILE A 272 -6.41 -1.30 14.52
N LEU A 273 -6.56 -0.66 13.38
CA LEU A 273 -7.49 -1.06 12.33
C LEU A 273 -6.73 -1.67 11.16
N MET A 274 -7.28 -2.71 10.55
CA MET A 274 -6.75 -3.38 9.37
C MET A 274 -7.86 -3.53 8.33
N ALA A 275 -7.57 -3.16 7.10
CA ALA A 275 -8.40 -3.54 5.95
C ALA A 275 -7.75 -4.72 5.23
N TYR A 276 -8.53 -5.77 4.99
CA TYR A 276 -8.06 -7.02 4.40
C TYR A 276 -9.20 -7.79 3.72
N ASN A 277 -8.88 -8.79 2.93
CA ASN A 277 -9.89 -9.68 2.37
C ASN A 277 -10.14 -10.87 3.31
N ASP A 278 -11.32 -10.91 3.91
CA ASP A 278 -11.76 -11.98 4.84
C ASP A 278 -12.37 -13.15 4.06
N THR A 279 -11.53 -13.84 3.33
CA THR A 279 -11.93 -15.01 2.56
C THR A 279 -10.78 -16.01 2.46
N PRO A 280 -11.05 -17.32 2.50
CA PRO A 280 -10.04 -18.34 2.21
C PRO A 280 -9.77 -18.47 0.70
N GLU A 281 -10.58 -17.83 -0.15
CA GLU A 281 -10.43 -17.88 -1.60
C GLU A 281 -9.15 -17.14 -2.02
N THR A 282 -8.29 -17.82 -2.76
CA THR A 282 -7.03 -17.30 -3.24
C THR A 282 -7.04 -16.97 -4.73
N ASP A 283 -8.17 -17.22 -5.42
CA ASP A 283 -8.34 -16.71 -6.77
C ASP A 283 -8.27 -15.18 -6.75
N TRP A 284 -7.26 -14.64 -7.38
CA TRP A 284 -7.01 -13.21 -7.42
C TRP A 284 -8.10 -12.40 -8.15
N HIS A 285 -9.02 -13.07 -8.86
CA HIS A 285 -10.21 -12.46 -9.44
C HIS A 285 -11.39 -12.34 -8.46
N GLU A 286 -11.36 -13.08 -7.34
CA GLU A 286 -12.48 -13.22 -6.40
C GLU A 286 -12.13 -12.78 -4.97
N ARG A 287 -11.16 -11.87 -4.80
CA ARG A 287 -10.78 -11.31 -3.50
C ARG A 287 -11.90 -10.43 -2.93
N SER A 288 -12.87 -11.06 -2.28
CA SER A 288 -14.07 -10.46 -1.68
C SER A 288 -14.56 -11.36 -0.53
N PRO A 289 -15.10 -10.81 0.59
CA PRO A 289 -15.29 -9.40 0.87
C PRO A 289 -14.00 -8.65 1.22
N LEU A 290 -14.03 -7.32 1.10
CA LEU A 290 -13.07 -6.43 1.75
C LEU A 290 -13.64 -6.04 3.11
N THR A 291 -12.89 -6.30 4.17
CA THR A 291 -13.35 -6.21 5.56
C THR A 291 -12.45 -5.28 6.37
N LEU A 292 -13.05 -4.52 7.27
CA LEU A 292 -12.35 -3.76 8.31
C LEU A 292 -12.35 -4.57 9.60
N ALA A 293 -11.18 -4.91 10.09
CA ALA A 293 -10.97 -5.55 11.38
C ALA A 293 -10.32 -4.59 12.39
N MET A 294 -10.52 -4.88 13.66
CA MET A 294 -10.00 -4.14 14.80
C MET A 294 -9.24 -5.08 15.72
N SER A 295 -8.08 -4.63 16.21
CA SER A 295 -7.34 -5.25 17.31
C SER A 295 -7.16 -4.26 18.45
N ARG A 296 -7.27 -4.75 19.69
CA ARG A 296 -7.00 -4.00 20.94
C ARG A 296 -5.85 -4.60 21.76
N ASP A 297 -5.19 -5.58 21.22
CA ASP A 297 -4.09 -6.31 21.86
C ASP A 297 -2.84 -6.32 20.99
N GLU A 298 -2.63 -5.21 20.28
CA GLU A 298 -1.46 -4.97 19.43
C GLU A 298 -1.34 -5.92 18.23
N GLY A 299 -2.48 -6.34 17.67
CA GLY A 299 -2.53 -7.19 16.48
C GLY A 299 -2.41 -8.68 16.78
N LYS A 300 -2.57 -9.13 18.05
CA LYS A 300 -2.57 -10.55 18.40
C LYS A 300 -3.91 -11.22 18.10
N THR A 301 -5.01 -10.51 18.37
CA THR A 301 -6.36 -10.97 18.01
C THR A 301 -7.11 -9.88 17.27
N TRP A 302 -8.06 -10.31 16.42
CA TRP A 302 -8.78 -9.43 15.53
C TRP A 302 -10.29 -9.69 15.58
N GLN A 303 -11.06 -8.62 15.50
CA GLN A 303 -12.50 -8.64 15.38
C GLN A 303 -12.93 -7.90 14.11
N ASN A 304 -13.66 -8.56 13.22
CA ASN A 304 -14.32 -7.89 12.11
C ASN A 304 -15.40 -6.94 12.63
N ILE A 305 -15.34 -5.69 12.20
CA ILE A 305 -16.27 -4.63 12.64
C ILE A 305 -17.10 -4.05 11.52
N LEU A 306 -16.69 -4.22 10.27
CA LEU A 306 -17.43 -3.71 9.11
C LEU A 306 -17.02 -4.45 7.83
N GLU A 307 -17.99 -4.84 7.03
CA GLU A 307 -17.77 -5.21 5.64
C GLU A 307 -17.75 -3.94 4.79
N LEU A 308 -16.58 -3.59 4.24
CA LEU A 308 -16.37 -2.37 3.44
C LEU A 308 -16.96 -2.53 2.05
N ALA A 309 -16.73 -3.69 1.43
CA ALA A 309 -17.27 -4.04 0.12
C ALA A 309 -17.49 -5.54 0.01
N SER A 310 -18.70 -5.90 -0.37
CA SER A 310 -19.10 -7.25 -0.77
C SER A 310 -19.56 -7.25 -2.22
N ALA A 311 -19.81 -8.35 -2.73
CA ALA A 311 -20.26 -8.67 -4.06
C ALA A 311 -19.19 -9.44 -4.85
N PRO A 312 -19.59 -10.26 -5.81
CA PRO A 312 -18.63 -11.03 -6.57
C PRO A 312 -17.60 -10.15 -7.29
N GLY A 313 -16.44 -10.69 -7.46
CA GLY A 313 -15.30 -10.06 -8.10
C GLY A 313 -14.39 -9.31 -7.14
N ASN A 314 -13.25 -8.93 -7.65
CA ASN A 314 -12.12 -8.42 -6.91
C ASN A 314 -12.41 -7.07 -6.22
N LYS A 315 -12.27 -7.01 -4.89
CA LYS A 315 -12.40 -5.84 -4.02
C LYS A 315 -11.20 -5.80 -3.08
N CYS A 316 -10.05 -5.40 -3.56
CA CYS A 316 -8.81 -5.57 -2.81
C CYS A 316 -7.88 -4.36 -2.92
N GLN A 317 -6.64 -4.52 -2.46
CA GLN A 317 -5.62 -3.47 -2.46
C GLN A 317 -6.05 -2.22 -1.68
N PRO A 318 -6.48 -2.35 -0.41
CA PRO A 318 -6.91 -1.19 0.36
C PRO A 318 -5.76 -0.25 0.69
N ALA A 319 -6.11 1.03 0.92
CA ALA A 319 -5.27 2.01 1.61
C ALA A 319 -6.13 2.84 2.56
N LEU A 320 -5.61 3.10 3.75
CA LEU A 320 -6.30 3.71 4.88
C LEU A 320 -5.69 5.07 5.24
N CYS A 321 -6.53 6.04 5.55
CA CYS A 321 -6.10 7.33 6.06
C CYS A 321 -7.12 7.89 7.04
N LYS A 322 -6.68 8.39 8.20
CA LYS A 322 -7.52 9.09 9.16
C LYS A 322 -7.57 10.58 8.80
N ASP A 323 -8.76 11.13 8.64
CA ASP A 323 -8.92 12.56 8.36
C ASP A 323 -8.91 13.42 9.64
N LYS A 324 -8.94 14.76 9.44
CA LYS A 324 -8.94 15.74 10.53
C LYS A 324 -10.21 15.72 11.37
N ASP A 325 -11.31 15.20 10.83
CA ASP A 325 -12.59 15.05 11.52
C ASP A 325 -12.65 13.73 12.32
N GLY A 326 -11.57 12.93 12.30
CA GLY A 326 -11.48 11.66 12.98
C GLY A 326 -12.21 10.53 12.27
N ARG A 327 -12.48 10.64 10.97
CA ARG A 327 -13.09 9.60 10.15
C ARG A 327 -12.02 8.76 9.48
N LEU A 328 -12.34 7.51 9.20
CA LEU A 328 -11.48 6.65 8.40
C LEU A 328 -11.85 6.79 6.91
N ASN A 329 -10.89 7.14 6.10
CA ASN A 329 -10.99 7.13 4.65
C ASN A 329 -10.33 5.86 4.14
N VAL A 330 -10.99 5.17 3.22
CA VAL A 330 -10.52 3.92 2.61
C VAL A 330 -10.62 4.06 1.10
N VAL A 331 -9.53 3.87 0.38
CA VAL A 331 -9.60 3.63 -1.07
C VAL A 331 -9.25 2.17 -1.34
N TYR A 332 -9.84 1.61 -2.38
CA TYR A 332 -9.56 0.25 -2.78
C TYR A 332 -9.79 0.03 -4.27
N MET A 333 -9.16 -0.98 -4.80
CA MET A 333 -9.34 -1.40 -6.18
C MET A 333 -10.65 -2.18 -6.34
N HIS A 334 -11.48 -1.75 -7.28
CA HIS A 334 -12.74 -2.40 -7.63
C HIS A 334 -12.61 -3.08 -9.00
N ARG A 335 -12.50 -4.41 -9.01
CA ARG A 335 -12.44 -5.25 -10.21
C ARG A 335 -11.33 -4.90 -11.22
N HIS A 336 -10.24 -4.30 -10.79
CA HIS A 336 -9.19 -3.73 -11.64
C HIS A 336 -9.65 -2.63 -12.61
N THR A 337 -10.88 -2.17 -12.53
CA THR A 337 -11.45 -1.21 -13.49
C THR A 337 -11.83 0.13 -12.89
N ALA A 338 -11.81 0.24 -11.57
CA ALA A 338 -12.14 1.46 -10.86
C ALA A 338 -11.40 1.54 -9.51
N ILE A 339 -11.31 2.73 -8.97
CA ILE A 339 -10.90 2.99 -7.58
C ILE A 339 -12.09 3.62 -6.85
N GLU A 340 -12.53 2.98 -5.79
CA GLU A 340 -13.61 3.48 -4.93
C GLU A 340 -13.05 4.05 -3.63
N HIS A 341 -13.64 5.12 -3.15
CA HIS A 341 -13.36 5.78 -1.88
C HIS A 341 -14.57 5.66 -0.95
N LEU A 342 -14.31 5.22 0.27
CA LEU A 342 -15.31 5.15 1.35
C LEU A 342 -14.92 6.10 2.47
N VAL A 343 -15.91 6.72 3.09
CA VAL A 343 -15.75 7.42 4.37
C VAL A 343 -16.47 6.60 5.44
N VAL A 344 -15.74 6.22 6.46
CA VAL A 344 -16.23 5.38 7.56
C VAL A 344 -16.20 6.18 8.85
N GLU A 345 -17.36 6.28 9.49
CA GLU A 345 -17.49 6.78 10.85
C GLU A 345 -17.25 5.65 11.84
N ILE A 346 -16.40 5.88 12.83
CA ILE A 346 -16.07 4.93 13.88
C ILE A 346 -16.42 5.55 15.22
N THR A 347 -17.36 4.93 15.94
CA THR A 347 -17.81 5.36 17.25
C THR A 347 -17.42 4.36 18.34
N LYS A 348 -17.14 4.86 19.56
CA LYS A 348 -16.77 4.03 20.73
C LYS A 348 -17.91 3.15 21.23
#